data_ecd1da096e9f29add3ae7ddc2da66466
#
_entry.id   ecd1da096e9f29add3ae7ddc2da66466
#
_cell.length_a   1.000
_cell.length_b   1.000
_cell.length_c   1.000
_cell.angle_alpha   90.00
_cell.angle_beta   90.00
_cell.angle_gamma   90.00
#
_symmetry.space_group_name_H-M   'P 1'
#
loop_
_entity.id
_entity.type
_entity.pdbx_description
1 polymer ?
#
loop_
_entity_poly.entity_id
_entity_poly.type
_entity_poly.pdbx_seq_one_letter_code
_entity_poly.pdbx_strand_id
1 'polypeptide(L)'
;MAKKREKEVFIPAGNLKLAGIFSLPPKPAGVVVFAHGSGSGRLSPRNAFVAGVLQDAGFATLLFDLLEESEELDRRKVFDISLLADRLLAGALWLQEGAESHGLRMGYFGASTGAAAALQAAAREPKGIAAVVSRGGRPDLAMDYLEKVKAPTLLIVGGNDRPVIAMNREAFENLKSKKSIVVIPGATHLFEEPGALDEVARLAANWFLKHMGPKK
;
A
#
# COMPACT_ATOMS: atom_id res chain seq x y z
N MET A 1 27.79 4.24 8.87
CA MET A 1 26.51 4.25 8.12
C MET A 1 25.48 5.08 8.90
N ALA A 2 24.80 6.02 8.27
CA ALA A 2 23.76 6.78 8.94
C ALA A 2 22.59 5.83 9.30
N LYS A 3 22.14 5.89 10.56
CA LYS A 3 21.17 4.95 11.11
C LYS A 3 19.75 5.34 10.60
N LYS A 4 18.97 4.35 10.15
CA LYS A 4 17.53 4.48 9.91
C LYS A 4 16.85 5.06 11.15
N ARG A 5 15.99 6.06 10.97
CA ARG A 5 15.18 6.64 12.05
C ARG A 5 13.77 6.09 11.95
N GLU A 6 13.27 5.57 13.03
CA GLU A 6 11.89 5.10 13.18
C GLU A 6 11.23 5.84 14.33
N LYS A 7 10.01 6.28 14.14
CA LYS A 7 9.23 7.00 15.17
C LYS A 7 7.76 6.64 15.09
N GLU A 8 7.13 6.57 16.24
CA GLU A 8 5.67 6.59 16.32
C GLU A 8 5.15 7.97 15.92
N VAL A 9 4.04 7.96 15.20
CA VAL A 9 3.39 9.17 14.69
C VAL A 9 1.87 9.04 14.85
N PHE A 10 1.19 10.19 14.83
CA PHE A 10 -0.27 10.26 14.84
C PHE A 10 -0.73 11.06 13.63
N ILE A 11 -1.53 10.43 12.77
CA ILE A 11 -2.05 11.01 11.54
C ILE A 11 -3.42 11.64 11.85
N PRO A 12 -3.59 12.96 11.69
CA PRO A 12 -4.89 13.61 11.80
C PRO A 12 -5.84 13.12 10.72
N ALA A 13 -7.05 12.68 11.11
CA ALA A 13 -8.08 12.24 10.19
C ALA A 13 -9.47 12.68 10.70
N GLY A 14 -9.85 13.89 10.38
CA GLY A 14 -11.01 14.56 11.00
C GLY A 14 -10.79 14.77 12.49
N ASN A 15 -11.67 14.23 13.31
CA ASN A 15 -11.58 14.30 14.78
C ASN A 15 -10.69 13.21 15.40
N LEU A 16 -10.14 12.31 14.58
CA LEU A 16 -9.35 11.17 15.03
C LEU A 16 -7.84 11.43 14.87
N LYS A 17 -7.05 10.66 15.61
CA LYS A 17 -5.60 10.59 15.49
C LYS A 17 -5.19 9.13 15.30
N LEU A 18 -4.97 8.74 14.06
CA LEU A 18 -4.62 7.37 13.70
C LEU A 18 -3.14 7.11 14.03
N ALA A 19 -2.88 6.08 14.83
CA ALA A 19 -1.54 5.72 15.22
C ALA A 19 -0.76 5.12 14.05
N GLY A 20 0.53 5.48 13.92
CA GLY A 20 1.39 5.02 12.85
C GLY A 20 2.85 4.86 13.25
N ILE A 21 3.60 4.20 12.38
CA ILE A 21 5.06 4.03 12.46
C ILE A 21 5.65 4.61 11.17
N PHE A 22 6.41 5.68 11.30
CA PHE A 22 7.12 6.30 10.18
C PHE A 22 8.61 5.96 10.27
N SER A 23 9.12 5.32 9.22
CA SER A 23 10.53 4.96 9.10
C SER A 23 11.18 5.72 7.96
N LEU A 24 12.30 6.39 8.25
CA LEU A 24 13.02 7.26 7.33
C LEU A 24 14.47 6.80 7.21
N PRO A 25 14.87 6.19 6.08
CA PRO A 25 16.27 5.91 5.79
C PRO A 25 17.01 7.21 5.39
N PRO A 26 18.34 7.21 5.44
CA PRO A 26 19.13 8.33 4.91
C PRO A 26 18.89 8.52 3.41
N LYS A 27 18.60 9.76 2.98
CA LYS A 27 18.38 10.13 1.56
C LYS A 27 17.33 9.24 0.86
N PRO A 28 16.08 9.25 1.32
CA PRO A 28 15.05 8.38 0.79
C PRO A 28 14.76 8.68 -0.69
N ALA A 29 14.61 7.63 -1.50
CA ALA A 29 14.24 7.73 -2.92
C ALA A 29 12.75 8.08 -3.13
N GLY A 30 11.94 7.94 -2.08
CA GLY A 30 10.51 8.18 -2.04
C GLY A 30 9.93 7.63 -0.75
N VAL A 31 8.62 7.68 -0.61
CA VAL A 31 7.89 7.15 0.55
C VAL A 31 6.77 6.20 0.11
N VAL A 32 6.63 5.06 0.78
CA VAL A 32 5.55 4.10 0.55
C VAL A 32 4.61 4.10 1.75
N VAL A 33 3.34 4.37 1.49
CA VAL A 33 2.28 4.36 2.49
C VAL A 33 1.56 3.01 2.41
N PHE A 34 1.40 2.37 3.55
CA PHE A 34 0.79 1.05 3.64
C PHE A 34 -0.70 1.15 3.99
N ALA A 35 -1.53 0.46 3.20
CA ALA A 35 -2.94 0.24 3.47
C ALA A 35 -3.14 -1.23 3.84
N HIS A 36 -3.36 -1.47 5.13
CA HIS A 36 -3.59 -2.82 5.65
C HIS A 36 -4.96 -3.38 5.27
N GLY A 37 -5.11 -4.70 5.31
CA GLY A 37 -6.40 -5.38 5.11
C GLY A 37 -7.24 -5.46 6.38
N SER A 38 -8.45 -5.99 6.24
CA SER A 38 -9.37 -6.25 7.35
C SER A 38 -8.74 -7.17 8.41
N GLY A 39 -8.95 -6.84 9.69
CA GLY A 39 -8.36 -7.58 10.82
C GLY A 39 -6.85 -7.45 10.94
N SER A 40 -6.27 -6.41 10.36
CA SER A 40 -4.85 -6.10 10.39
C SER A 40 -4.65 -4.62 10.77
N GLY A 41 -3.42 -4.20 11.03
CA GLY A 41 -3.09 -2.83 11.39
C GLY A 41 -1.61 -2.51 11.14
N ARG A 42 -1.14 -1.39 11.69
CA ARG A 42 0.25 -0.94 11.60
C ARG A 42 1.28 -1.95 12.11
N LEU A 43 0.87 -2.84 13.02
CA LEU A 43 1.73 -3.87 13.62
C LEU A 43 1.72 -5.20 12.85
N SER A 44 1.10 -5.26 11.68
CA SER A 44 1.06 -6.46 10.84
C SER A 44 2.47 -7.00 10.56
N PRO A 45 2.82 -8.22 10.98
CA PRO A 45 4.15 -8.78 10.74
C PRO A 45 4.49 -8.87 9.24
N ARG A 46 3.50 -9.20 8.40
CA ARG A 46 3.68 -9.30 6.95
C ARG A 46 3.94 -7.94 6.32
N ASN A 47 3.21 -6.90 6.71
CA ASN A 47 3.45 -5.55 6.20
C ASN A 47 4.78 -4.99 6.73
N ALA A 48 5.13 -5.25 7.98
CA ALA A 48 6.40 -4.85 8.57
C ALA A 48 7.59 -5.51 7.83
N PHE A 49 7.47 -6.78 7.48
CA PHE A 49 8.48 -7.49 6.68
C PHE A 49 8.70 -6.81 5.31
N VAL A 50 7.60 -6.58 4.56
CA VAL A 50 7.69 -5.89 3.26
C VAL A 50 8.26 -4.47 3.42
N ALA A 51 7.81 -3.73 4.44
CA ALA A 51 8.33 -2.40 4.75
C ALA A 51 9.84 -2.41 5.03
N GLY A 52 10.34 -3.41 5.77
CA GLY A 52 11.78 -3.61 6.01
C GLY A 52 12.57 -3.72 4.70
N VAL A 53 12.11 -4.56 3.78
CA VAL A 53 12.75 -4.72 2.46
C VAL A 53 12.72 -3.42 1.64
N LEU A 54 11.60 -2.68 1.68
CA LEU A 54 11.51 -1.37 1.01
C LEU A 54 12.45 -0.34 1.63
N GLN A 55 12.61 -0.36 2.95
CA GLN A 55 13.54 0.52 3.66
C GLN A 55 15.00 0.21 3.29
N ASP A 56 15.35 -1.07 3.16
CA ASP A 56 16.67 -1.51 2.70
C ASP A 56 16.92 -1.12 1.23
N ALA A 57 15.83 -1.04 0.43
CA ALA A 57 15.86 -0.51 -0.92
C ALA A 57 15.88 1.03 -0.99
N GLY A 58 15.91 1.72 0.16
CA GLY A 58 16.05 3.19 0.25
C GLY A 58 14.73 3.95 0.26
N PHE A 59 13.59 3.32 0.53
CA PHE A 59 12.31 4.03 0.68
C PHE A 59 11.98 4.35 2.13
N ALA A 60 11.44 5.53 2.38
CA ALA A 60 10.70 5.77 3.61
C ALA A 60 9.39 4.98 3.59
N THR A 61 8.89 4.60 4.77
CA THR A 61 7.62 3.86 4.89
C THR A 61 6.74 4.44 5.99
N LEU A 62 5.44 4.48 5.73
CA LEU A 62 4.43 4.81 6.72
C LEU A 62 3.45 3.63 6.83
N LEU A 63 3.48 2.96 8.00
CA LEU A 63 2.49 1.97 8.41
C LEU A 63 1.59 2.63 9.45
N PHE A 64 0.29 2.70 9.22
CA PHE A 64 -0.62 3.29 10.18
C PHE A 64 -1.98 2.59 10.15
N ASP A 65 -2.71 2.71 11.24
CA ASP A 65 -4.04 2.11 11.33
C ASP A 65 -5.03 2.96 10.53
N LEU A 66 -5.77 2.33 9.62
CA LEU A 66 -6.81 3.01 8.82
C LEU A 66 -8.10 3.20 9.61
N LEU A 67 -8.27 2.45 10.68
CA LEU A 67 -9.41 2.50 11.60
C LEU A 67 -8.91 2.57 13.03
N GLU A 68 -9.68 3.18 13.92
CA GLU A 68 -9.48 3.04 15.36
C GLU A 68 -10.03 1.69 15.84
N GLU A 69 -9.55 1.22 17.01
CA GLU A 69 -9.98 -0.05 17.61
C GLU A 69 -11.51 -0.17 17.72
N SER A 70 -12.18 0.92 18.09
CA SER A 70 -13.64 0.99 18.15
C SER A 70 -14.34 0.84 16.78
N GLU A 71 -13.67 1.29 15.71
CA GLU A 71 -14.19 1.19 14.35
C GLU A 71 -13.96 -0.20 13.74
N GLU A 72 -12.90 -0.90 14.16
CA GLU A 72 -12.61 -2.28 13.73
C GLU A 72 -13.68 -3.29 14.18
N LEU A 73 -14.44 -2.97 15.22
CA LEU A 73 -15.57 -3.77 15.68
C LEU A 73 -16.81 -3.65 14.77
N ASP A 74 -16.91 -2.60 13.97
CA ASP A 74 -18.01 -2.42 13.01
C ASP A 74 -17.60 -2.93 11.62
N ARG A 75 -18.12 -4.11 11.25
CA ARG A 75 -17.86 -4.71 9.94
C ARG A 75 -18.22 -3.80 8.75
N ARG A 76 -19.16 -2.89 8.89
CA ARG A 76 -19.51 -1.93 7.83
C ARG A 76 -18.34 -0.99 7.57
N LYS A 77 -17.67 -0.50 8.62
CA LYS A 77 -16.48 0.35 8.48
C LYS A 77 -15.28 -0.40 7.95
N VAL A 78 -15.06 -1.66 8.40
CA VAL A 78 -13.96 -2.52 7.95
C VAL A 78 -13.99 -2.75 6.43
N PHE A 79 -15.19 -2.78 5.82
CA PHE A 79 -15.38 -2.96 4.39
C PHE A 79 -15.82 -1.68 3.65
N ASP A 80 -15.84 -0.54 4.33
CA ASP A 80 -16.06 0.77 3.71
C ASP A 80 -14.78 1.25 3.02
N ILE A 81 -14.63 0.88 1.77
CA ILE A 81 -13.43 1.21 0.99
C ILE A 81 -13.27 2.73 0.82
N SER A 82 -14.37 3.48 0.78
CA SER A 82 -14.31 4.93 0.69
C SER A 82 -13.76 5.56 1.98
N LEU A 83 -14.19 5.08 3.14
CA LEU A 83 -13.62 5.48 4.43
C LEU A 83 -12.13 5.14 4.51
N LEU A 84 -11.75 3.90 4.14
CA LEU A 84 -10.34 3.48 4.17
C LEU A 84 -9.48 4.32 3.20
N ALA A 85 -10.01 4.68 2.03
CA ALA A 85 -9.34 5.56 1.08
C ALA A 85 -9.19 6.99 1.63
N ASP A 86 -10.20 7.54 2.33
CA ASP A 86 -10.12 8.84 3.00
C ASP A 86 -9.01 8.85 4.06
N ARG A 87 -8.91 7.78 4.85
CA ARG A 87 -7.85 7.63 5.85
C ARG A 87 -6.47 7.56 5.20
N LEU A 88 -6.35 6.82 4.08
CA LEU A 88 -5.09 6.72 3.33
C LEU A 88 -4.67 8.07 2.75
N LEU A 89 -5.63 8.85 2.22
CA LEU A 89 -5.40 10.21 1.74
C LEU A 89 -4.96 11.15 2.87
N ALA A 90 -5.51 11.01 4.08
CA ALA A 90 -5.04 11.77 5.24
C ALA A 90 -3.57 11.45 5.59
N GLY A 91 -3.17 10.18 5.50
CA GLY A 91 -1.76 9.79 5.65
C GLY A 91 -0.84 10.39 4.58
N ALA A 92 -1.32 10.44 3.33
CA ALA A 92 -0.58 11.06 2.23
C ALA A 92 -0.43 12.58 2.44
N LEU A 93 -1.49 13.26 2.86
CA LEU A 93 -1.47 14.69 3.17
C LEU A 93 -0.50 15.00 4.31
N TRP A 94 -0.56 14.22 5.40
CA TRP A 94 0.36 14.36 6.53
C TRP A 94 1.84 14.26 6.09
N LEU A 95 2.16 13.35 5.16
CA LEU A 95 3.51 13.24 4.60
C LEU A 95 3.88 14.42 3.70
N GLN A 96 2.94 14.99 2.95
CA GLN A 96 3.19 16.17 2.11
C GLN A 96 3.49 17.41 2.92
N GLU A 97 2.83 17.57 4.08
CA GLU A 97 3.02 18.69 5.00
C GLU A 97 4.23 18.50 5.93
N GLY A 98 4.68 17.26 6.11
CA GLY A 98 5.79 16.91 7.01
C GLY A 98 7.15 17.34 6.48
N ALA A 99 7.91 18.12 7.25
CA ALA A 99 9.22 18.66 6.84
C ALA A 99 10.24 17.58 6.39
N GLU A 100 10.17 16.37 6.97
CA GLU A 100 11.10 15.28 6.66
C GLU A 100 10.69 14.48 5.40
N SER A 101 9.44 14.59 4.97
CA SER A 101 8.86 13.86 3.84
C SER A 101 8.40 14.75 2.69
N HIS A 102 8.49 16.08 2.89
CA HIS A 102 8.10 17.05 1.87
C HIS A 102 8.85 16.83 0.55
N GLY A 103 8.11 16.79 -0.54
CA GLY A 103 8.69 16.62 -1.89
C GLY A 103 9.09 15.18 -2.24
N LEU A 104 8.98 14.22 -1.32
CA LEU A 104 9.19 12.81 -1.64
C LEU A 104 8.08 12.29 -2.57
N ARG A 105 8.46 11.53 -3.58
CA ARG A 105 7.50 10.81 -4.43
C ARG A 105 6.81 9.74 -3.60
N MET A 106 5.47 9.67 -3.69
CA MET A 106 4.69 8.72 -2.91
C MET A 106 4.22 7.53 -3.73
N GLY A 107 4.18 6.35 -3.08
CA GLY A 107 3.52 5.16 -3.58
C GLY A 107 2.64 4.54 -2.52
N TYR A 108 1.68 3.72 -2.95
CA TYR A 108 0.83 2.94 -2.06
C TYR A 108 1.15 1.46 -2.16
N PHE A 109 1.23 0.80 -1.00
CA PHE A 109 1.24 -0.65 -0.89
C PHE A 109 -0.03 -1.10 -0.16
N GLY A 110 -0.95 -1.74 -0.86
CA GLY A 110 -2.21 -2.20 -0.31
C GLY A 110 -2.28 -3.71 -0.19
N ALA A 111 -2.84 -4.20 0.91
CA ALA A 111 -3.06 -5.63 1.14
C ALA A 111 -4.56 -5.92 1.29
N SER A 112 -5.07 -6.95 0.59
CA SER A 112 -6.48 -7.38 0.66
C SER A 112 -7.44 -6.19 0.41
N THR A 113 -8.36 -5.84 1.34
CA THR A 113 -9.23 -4.66 1.27
C THR A 113 -8.45 -3.34 1.18
N GLY A 114 -7.28 -3.26 1.82
CA GLY A 114 -6.39 -2.11 1.72
C GLY A 114 -5.88 -1.85 0.31
N ALA A 115 -5.81 -2.86 -0.56
CA ALA A 115 -5.47 -2.67 -1.96
C ALA A 115 -6.58 -1.91 -2.73
N ALA A 116 -7.84 -2.19 -2.42
CA ALA A 116 -8.97 -1.42 -2.97
C ALA A 116 -8.91 0.05 -2.50
N ALA A 117 -8.67 0.28 -1.20
CA ALA A 117 -8.49 1.62 -0.66
C ALA A 117 -7.33 2.37 -1.35
N ALA A 118 -6.19 1.70 -1.58
CA ALA A 118 -5.05 2.27 -2.28
C ALA A 118 -5.36 2.65 -3.73
N LEU A 119 -6.09 1.81 -4.45
CA LEU A 119 -6.52 2.08 -5.84
C LEU A 119 -7.53 3.22 -5.91
N GLN A 120 -8.53 3.24 -5.00
CA GLN A 120 -9.49 4.32 -4.93
C GLN A 120 -8.84 5.65 -4.56
N ALA A 121 -7.94 5.67 -3.57
CA ALA A 121 -7.19 6.86 -3.20
C ALA A 121 -6.32 7.38 -4.35
N ALA A 122 -5.60 6.49 -5.05
CA ALA A 122 -4.79 6.85 -6.21
C ALA A 122 -5.62 7.37 -7.40
N ALA A 123 -6.86 6.92 -7.55
CA ALA A 123 -7.78 7.44 -8.57
C ALA A 123 -8.32 8.84 -8.22
N ARG A 124 -8.51 9.12 -6.93
CA ARG A 124 -9.00 10.41 -6.42
C ARG A 124 -7.92 11.50 -6.45
N GLU A 125 -6.65 11.13 -6.19
CA GLU A 125 -5.49 12.02 -6.23
C GLU A 125 -4.45 11.55 -7.28
N PRO A 126 -4.78 11.60 -8.57
CA PRO A 126 -3.98 10.97 -9.62
C PRO A 126 -2.61 11.60 -9.85
N LYS A 127 -2.37 12.82 -9.37
CA LYS A 127 -1.09 13.51 -9.50
C LYS A 127 -0.14 13.26 -8.31
N GLY A 128 -0.68 12.84 -7.17
CA GLY A 128 0.08 12.67 -5.93
C GLY A 128 0.82 11.34 -5.85
N ILE A 129 0.34 10.30 -6.55
CA ILE A 129 0.81 8.92 -6.38
C ILE A 129 1.56 8.44 -7.61
N ALA A 130 2.81 8.06 -7.39
CA ALA A 130 3.74 7.66 -8.46
C ALA A 130 3.69 6.16 -8.80
N ALA A 131 3.25 5.30 -7.88
CA ALA A 131 3.09 3.86 -8.10
C ALA A 131 2.15 3.23 -7.06
N VAL A 132 1.48 2.14 -7.45
CA VAL A 132 0.66 1.32 -6.55
C VAL A 132 1.10 -0.14 -6.65
N VAL A 133 1.19 -0.82 -5.50
CA VAL A 133 1.35 -2.28 -5.41
C VAL A 133 0.20 -2.85 -4.60
N SER A 134 -0.47 -3.86 -5.15
CA SER A 134 -1.55 -4.62 -4.53
C SER A 134 -1.04 -6.03 -4.21
N ARG A 135 -1.09 -6.44 -2.95
CA ARG A 135 -0.74 -7.79 -2.50
C ARG A 135 -1.99 -8.56 -2.06
N GLY A 136 -2.33 -9.64 -2.77
CA GLY A 136 -3.54 -10.43 -2.49
C GLY A 136 -4.79 -9.53 -2.44
N GLY A 137 -4.81 -8.52 -3.30
CA GLY A 137 -5.77 -7.42 -3.20
C GLY A 137 -7.17 -7.80 -3.66
N ARG A 138 -8.14 -7.02 -3.17
CA ARG A 138 -9.56 -7.02 -3.57
C ARG A 138 -9.86 -5.78 -4.45
N PRO A 139 -9.22 -5.67 -5.64
CA PRO A 139 -9.42 -4.52 -6.52
C PRO A 139 -10.85 -4.42 -7.07
N ASP A 140 -11.59 -5.53 -7.04
CA ASP A 140 -13.03 -5.59 -7.35
C ASP A 140 -13.87 -4.64 -6.49
N LEU A 141 -13.44 -4.35 -5.26
CA LEU A 141 -14.12 -3.40 -4.37
C LEU A 141 -13.86 -1.92 -4.74
N ALA A 142 -12.98 -1.66 -5.72
CA ALA A 142 -12.69 -0.32 -6.25
C ALA A 142 -12.95 -0.23 -7.77
N MET A 143 -13.80 -1.10 -8.33
CA MET A 143 -13.98 -1.25 -9.77
C MET A 143 -14.30 0.07 -10.49
N ASP A 144 -15.20 0.89 -9.93
CA ASP A 144 -15.64 2.18 -10.49
C ASP A 144 -14.52 3.24 -10.54
N TYR A 145 -13.40 2.97 -9.89
CA TYR A 145 -12.25 3.89 -9.81
C TYR A 145 -11.09 3.46 -10.71
N LEU A 146 -11.02 2.19 -11.14
CA LEU A 146 -9.85 1.61 -11.80
C LEU A 146 -9.43 2.36 -13.07
N GLU A 147 -10.38 2.78 -13.90
CA GLU A 147 -10.10 3.53 -15.13
C GLU A 147 -9.46 4.92 -14.86
N LYS A 148 -9.71 5.48 -13.68
CA LYS A 148 -9.18 6.79 -13.25
C LYS A 148 -7.77 6.70 -12.63
N VAL A 149 -7.31 5.49 -12.27
CA VAL A 149 -5.96 5.28 -11.73
C VAL A 149 -4.93 5.61 -12.80
N LYS A 150 -4.09 6.61 -12.54
CA LYS A 150 -2.99 7.01 -13.45
C LYS A 150 -1.65 6.42 -13.04
N ALA A 151 -1.51 6.08 -11.76
CA ALA A 151 -0.29 5.50 -11.22
C ALA A 151 -0.02 4.11 -11.81
N PRO A 152 1.21 3.80 -12.24
CA PRO A 152 1.62 2.44 -12.56
C PRO A 152 1.26 1.47 -11.44
N THR A 153 0.58 0.38 -11.77
CA THR A 153 -0.01 -0.54 -10.80
C THR A 153 0.49 -1.97 -10.99
N LEU A 154 1.00 -2.57 -9.90
CA LEU A 154 1.37 -3.98 -9.83
C LEU A 154 0.36 -4.76 -8.98
N LEU A 155 -0.23 -5.81 -9.55
CA LEU A 155 -1.11 -6.75 -8.85
C LEU A 155 -0.33 -8.04 -8.58
N ILE A 156 -0.16 -8.41 -7.30
CA ILE A 156 0.53 -9.64 -6.87
C ILE A 156 -0.52 -10.55 -6.22
N VAL A 157 -0.68 -11.77 -6.73
CA VAL A 157 -1.70 -12.71 -6.28
C VAL A 157 -1.11 -14.08 -6.01
N GLY A 158 -1.60 -14.76 -4.99
CA GLY A 158 -1.21 -16.15 -4.71
C GLY A 158 -1.82 -17.13 -5.71
N GLY A 159 -1.03 -18.08 -6.21
CA GLY A 159 -1.46 -19.06 -7.22
C GLY A 159 -2.55 -20.02 -6.73
N ASN A 160 -2.64 -20.22 -5.42
CA ASN A 160 -3.68 -21.04 -4.79
C ASN A 160 -4.92 -20.24 -4.37
N ASP A 161 -4.90 -18.90 -4.53
CA ASP A 161 -6.04 -18.00 -4.23
C ASP A 161 -6.89 -17.77 -5.48
N ARG A 162 -7.53 -18.83 -5.99
CA ARG A 162 -8.27 -18.81 -7.25
C ARG A 162 -9.34 -17.73 -7.35
N PRO A 163 -10.18 -17.45 -6.32
CA PRO A 163 -11.16 -16.38 -6.40
C PRO A 163 -10.51 -15.00 -6.59
N VAL A 164 -9.43 -14.74 -5.85
CA VAL A 164 -8.71 -13.46 -5.91
C VAL A 164 -7.96 -13.31 -7.24
N ILE A 165 -7.47 -14.41 -7.84
CA ILE A 165 -6.89 -14.37 -9.20
C ILE A 165 -7.92 -13.87 -10.21
N ALA A 166 -9.16 -14.38 -10.19
CA ALA A 166 -10.22 -13.95 -11.11
C ALA A 166 -10.52 -12.46 -10.96
N MET A 167 -10.71 -11.99 -9.72
CA MET A 167 -10.96 -10.58 -9.39
C MET A 167 -9.82 -9.66 -9.88
N ASN A 168 -8.57 -10.09 -9.70
CA ASN A 168 -7.40 -9.31 -10.14
C ASN A 168 -7.23 -9.30 -11.66
N ARG A 169 -7.60 -10.36 -12.37
CA ARG A 169 -7.61 -10.37 -13.84
C ARG A 169 -8.65 -9.42 -14.38
N GLU A 170 -9.86 -9.42 -13.84
CA GLU A 170 -10.90 -8.48 -14.23
C GLU A 170 -10.47 -7.03 -13.96
N ALA A 171 -9.93 -6.75 -12.79
CA ALA A 171 -9.38 -5.43 -12.46
C ALA A 171 -8.22 -5.03 -13.37
N PHE A 172 -7.37 -5.98 -13.75
CA PHE A 172 -6.28 -5.74 -14.69
C PHE A 172 -6.81 -5.22 -16.04
N GLU A 173 -7.89 -5.78 -16.57
CA GLU A 173 -8.49 -5.29 -17.83
C GLU A 173 -9.02 -3.85 -17.70
N ASN A 174 -9.60 -3.51 -16.53
CA ASN A 174 -10.20 -2.20 -16.30
C ASN A 174 -9.17 -1.09 -15.99
N LEU A 175 -7.99 -1.42 -15.48
CA LEU A 175 -6.92 -0.44 -15.29
C LEU A 175 -6.42 0.06 -16.65
N LYS A 176 -6.33 1.39 -16.82
CA LYS A 176 -5.84 2.04 -18.06
C LYS A 176 -4.41 2.57 -17.92
N SER A 177 -3.87 2.59 -16.70
CA SER A 177 -2.47 2.95 -16.44
C SER A 177 -1.51 1.83 -16.84
N LYS A 178 -0.19 2.11 -16.78
CA LYS A 178 0.83 1.06 -16.88
C LYS A 178 0.59 0.04 -15.77
N LYS A 179 0.46 -1.22 -16.13
CA LYS A 179 0.04 -2.28 -15.21
C LYS A 179 0.83 -3.56 -15.40
N SER A 180 0.90 -4.37 -14.35
CA SER A 180 1.43 -5.73 -14.39
C SER A 180 0.65 -6.60 -13.39
N ILE A 181 0.51 -7.87 -13.70
CA ILE A 181 -0.02 -8.87 -12.78
C ILE A 181 0.99 -9.99 -12.65
N VAL A 182 1.28 -10.41 -11.42
CA VAL A 182 2.16 -11.53 -11.11
C VAL A 182 1.42 -12.50 -10.20
N VAL A 183 1.38 -13.76 -10.61
CA VAL A 183 0.84 -14.86 -9.81
C VAL A 183 2.00 -15.64 -9.23
N ILE A 184 2.10 -15.70 -7.89
CA ILE A 184 3.16 -16.45 -7.19
C ILE A 184 2.72 -17.91 -7.06
N PRO A 185 3.38 -18.85 -7.74
CA PRO A 185 2.97 -20.27 -7.72
C PRO A 185 2.95 -20.84 -6.29
N GLY A 186 1.92 -21.59 -5.95
CA GLY A 186 1.79 -22.27 -4.66
C GLY A 186 1.40 -21.38 -3.48
N ALA A 187 1.49 -20.05 -3.61
CA ALA A 187 1.15 -19.14 -2.53
C ALA A 187 -0.37 -19.05 -2.31
N THR A 188 -0.78 -18.98 -1.06
CA THR A 188 -2.16 -18.69 -0.63
C THR A 188 -2.38 -17.19 -0.46
N HIS A 189 -3.56 -16.78 0.04
CA HIS A 189 -3.93 -15.36 0.24
C HIS A 189 -2.96 -14.58 1.12
N LEU A 190 -2.40 -15.21 2.15
CA LEU A 190 -1.55 -14.57 3.14
C LEU A 190 -0.05 -14.63 2.80
N PHE A 191 0.33 -15.43 1.79
CA PHE A 191 1.73 -15.62 1.36
C PHE A 191 2.62 -16.15 2.51
N GLU A 192 2.11 -17.13 3.27
CA GLU A 192 2.78 -17.73 4.42
C GLU A 192 3.72 -18.86 4.01
N GLU A 193 3.64 -19.31 2.79
CA GLU A 193 4.51 -20.36 2.26
C GLU A 193 5.96 -19.87 2.16
N PRO A 194 6.94 -20.77 2.40
CA PRO A 194 8.36 -20.41 2.38
C PRO A 194 8.75 -19.66 1.09
N GLY A 195 9.33 -18.46 1.25
CA GLY A 195 9.77 -17.61 0.15
C GLY A 195 8.67 -16.82 -0.57
N ALA A 196 7.39 -17.07 -0.30
CA ALA A 196 6.30 -16.37 -0.97
C ALA A 196 6.25 -14.88 -0.62
N LEU A 197 6.41 -14.55 0.66
CA LEU A 197 6.42 -13.16 1.10
C LEU A 197 7.72 -12.43 0.69
N ASP A 198 8.84 -13.13 0.64
CA ASP A 198 10.11 -12.60 0.09
C ASP A 198 9.94 -12.17 -1.36
N GLU A 199 9.27 -13.01 -2.16
CA GLU A 199 9.00 -12.70 -3.57
C GLU A 199 8.06 -11.49 -3.71
N VAL A 200 7.00 -11.40 -2.87
CA VAL A 200 6.16 -10.19 -2.81
C VAL A 200 6.99 -8.95 -2.54
N ALA A 201 7.85 -8.99 -1.52
CA ALA A 201 8.67 -7.84 -1.12
C ALA A 201 9.66 -7.44 -2.21
N ARG A 202 10.30 -8.43 -2.85
CA ARG A 202 11.22 -8.22 -3.98
C ARG A 202 10.51 -7.58 -5.18
N LEU A 203 9.34 -8.08 -5.55
CA LEU A 203 8.53 -7.53 -6.65
C LEU A 203 8.09 -6.09 -6.35
N ALA A 204 7.62 -5.83 -5.13
CA ALA A 204 7.23 -4.50 -4.68
C ALA A 204 8.40 -3.51 -4.73
N ALA A 205 9.57 -3.89 -4.19
CA ALA A 205 10.76 -3.06 -4.21
C ALA A 205 11.19 -2.71 -5.65
N ASN A 206 11.23 -3.69 -6.54
CA ASN A 206 11.57 -3.48 -7.95
C ASN A 206 10.57 -2.55 -8.65
N TRP A 207 9.26 -2.70 -8.35
CA TRP A 207 8.23 -1.84 -8.92
C TRP A 207 8.38 -0.39 -8.46
N PHE A 208 8.57 -0.16 -7.17
CA PHE A 208 8.77 1.18 -6.63
C PHE A 208 10.09 1.80 -7.12
N LEU A 209 11.20 1.06 -7.15
CA LEU A 209 12.47 1.54 -7.72
C LEU A 209 12.31 1.99 -9.17
N LYS A 210 11.60 1.21 -9.98
CA LYS A 210 11.36 1.52 -11.40
C LYS A 210 10.53 2.79 -11.60
N HIS A 211 9.55 3.04 -10.72
CA HIS A 211 8.57 4.11 -10.93
C HIS A 211 8.77 5.31 -10.00
N MET A 212 9.51 5.16 -8.91
CA MET A 212 9.74 6.20 -7.90
C MET A 212 11.23 6.47 -7.66
N GLY A 213 12.11 5.57 -8.06
CA GLY A 213 13.56 5.75 -7.89
C GLY A 213 14.09 6.99 -8.62
N PRO A 214 15.31 7.43 -8.31
CA PRO A 214 15.94 8.55 -8.99
C PRO A 214 15.98 8.29 -10.49
N LYS A 215 15.61 9.30 -11.27
CA LYS A 215 15.78 9.22 -12.74
C LYS A 215 17.27 9.15 -13.03
N LYS A 216 17.68 8.09 -13.70
CA LYS A 216 19.05 8.01 -14.25
C LYS A 216 19.28 9.09 -15.30
#